data_d948da3fad2c5ae4962183b3234f262e
#
_entry.id   d948da3fad2c5ae4962183b3234f262e
#
_cell.length_a   1.000
_cell.length_b   1.000
_cell.length_c   1.000
_cell.angle_alpha   90.00
_cell.angle_beta   90.00
_cell.angle_gamma   90.00
#
_symmetry.space_group_name_H-M   'P 1'
#
loop_
_entity.id
_entity.type
_entity.pdbx_description
1 polymer ?
#
loop_
_entity_poly.entity_id
_entity_poly.type
_entity_poly.pdbx_seq_one_letter_code
_entity_poly.pdbx_strand_id
1 'polypeptide(L)'
;MTPLEIFAIGKELWSLYEDITEEDGNQKPKEDKQVRDTITPQTSWKYFNLSEFNCPCCAGNNISRTLVDRLDYSRQIAGVPFRITSGYRCKSHNASPKVGGKPRSAHLDGYAVDIKASSGAIKSTIVASLFASGIKRVGIYKTFIHADISTKLPYPMLWTG
;
A
#
# COMPACT_ATOMS: atom_id res chain seq x y z
N MET A 1 26.74 6.33 -10.00
CA MET A 1 25.77 6.82 -11.00
C MET A 1 25.49 8.30 -10.73
N THR A 2 25.68 9.12 -11.72
CA THR A 2 25.38 10.56 -11.65
C THR A 2 23.86 10.79 -11.84
N PRO A 3 23.31 11.94 -11.41
CA PRO A 3 21.91 12.28 -11.67
C PRO A 3 21.52 12.24 -13.16
N LEU A 4 22.46 12.48 -14.06
CA LEU A 4 22.27 12.38 -15.51
C LEU A 4 22.10 10.93 -15.99
N GLU A 5 22.80 9.95 -15.40
CA GLU A 5 22.64 8.54 -15.74
C GLU A 5 21.29 7.98 -15.30
N ILE A 6 20.80 8.43 -14.14
CA ILE A 6 19.45 8.04 -13.64
C ILE A 6 18.35 8.62 -14.55
N PHE A 7 18.55 9.83 -15.07
CA PHE A 7 17.59 10.47 -15.98
C PHE A 7 17.58 9.80 -17.36
N ALA A 8 18.73 9.31 -17.85
CA ALA A 8 18.84 8.56 -19.10
C ALA A 8 18.11 7.21 -19.01
N ILE A 9 18.30 6.45 -17.93
CA ILE A 9 17.60 5.18 -17.69
C ILE A 9 16.08 5.39 -17.63
N GLY A 10 15.60 6.47 -17.03
CA GLY A 10 14.20 6.82 -17.00
C GLY A 10 13.59 7.07 -18.40
N LYS A 11 14.33 7.70 -19.29
CA LYS A 11 13.92 7.96 -20.68
C LYS A 11 13.87 6.67 -21.51
N GLU A 12 14.85 5.78 -21.36
CA GLU A 12 14.87 4.50 -22.06
C GLU A 12 13.72 3.58 -21.62
N LEU A 13 13.41 3.54 -20.32
CA LEU A 13 12.27 2.81 -19.81
C LEU A 13 10.93 3.40 -20.28
N TRP A 14 10.84 4.72 -20.42
CA TRP A 14 9.65 5.37 -20.94
C TRP A 14 9.46 5.11 -22.43
N SER A 15 10.54 5.14 -23.24
CA SER A 15 10.52 4.79 -24.65
C SER A 15 10.09 3.35 -24.90
N LEU A 16 10.60 2.40 -24.10
CA LEU A 16 10.17 1.00 -24.15
C LEU A 16 8.68 0.83 -23.79
N TYR A 17 8.16 1.66 -22.90
CA TYR A 17 6.74 1.66 -22.55
C TYR A 17 5.87 2.21 -23.70
N GLU A 18 6.33 3.23 -24.41
CA GLU A 18 5.64 3.79 -25.59
C GLU A 18 5.64 2.81 -26.76
N ASP A 19 6.76 2.15 -27.05
CA ASP A 19 6.88 1.13 -28.12
C ASP A 19 5.93 -0.06 -27.89
N ILE A 20 5.68 -0.46 -26.65
CA ILE A 20 4.72 -1.53 -26.32
C ILE A 20 3.27 -1.08 -26.52
N THR A 21 2.98 0.22 -26.49
CA THR A 21 1.62 0.75 -26.59
C THR A 21 1.22 1.14 -28.02
N GLU A 22 2.17 1.26 -28.97
CA GLU A 22 1.89 1.67 -30.34
C GLU A 22 1.56 0.51 -31.30
N GLU A 23 1.89 -0.75 -30.97
CA GLU A 23 1.62 -1.89 -31.85
C GLU A 23 0.20 -2.46 -31.79
N ASP A 24 -0.64 -2.05 -30.83
CA ASP A 24 -2.03 -2.49 -30.75
C ASP A 24 -3.00 -1.31 -30.83
N GLY A 25 -3.24 -0.84 -32.04
CA GLY A 25 -4.34 0.06 -32.35
C GLY A 25 -5.67 -0.54 -31.89
N ASN A 26 -6.22 0.03 -30.82
CA ASN A 26 -7.61 -0.17 -30.40
C ASN A 26 -7.95 -1.39 -29.52
N GLN A 27 -7.15 -1.69 -28.50
CA GLN A 27 -7.70 -2.41 -27.36
C GLN A 27 -7.39 -1.62 -26.08
N LYS A 28 -8.46 -1.04 -25.47
CA LYS A 28 -8.45 -0.72 -24.02
C LYS A 28 -7.79 -1.89 -23.29
N PRO A 29 -6.88 -1.67 -22.33
CA PRO A 29 -6.34 -2.75 -21.53
C PRO A 29 -7.54 -3.56 -21.03
N LYS A 30 -7.68 -4.80 -21.47
CA LYS A 30 -8.65 -5.72 -20.88
C LYS A 30 -8.26 -5.77 -19.41
N GLU A 31 -9.12 -5.22 -18.57
CA GLU A 31 -9.02 -5.41 -17.13
C GLU A 31 -8.72 -6.88 -16.91
N ASP A 32 -7.56 -7.16 -16.35
CA ASP A 32 -7.12 -8.52 -16.06
C ASP A 32 -8.08 -9.12 -15.02
N LYS A 33 -9.22 -9.62 -15.52
CA LYS A 33 -10.20 -10.38 -14.73
C LYS A 33 -9.52 -11.59 -14.06
N GLN A 34 -8.44 -12.08 -14.63
CA GLN A 34 -7.79 -13.30 -14.21
C GLN A 34 -7.03 -13.16 -12.89
N VAL A 35 -6.63 -11.94 -12.48
CA VAL A 35 -6.01 -11.71 -11.15
C VAL A 35 -7.07 -11.54 -10.05
N ARG A 36 -8.32 -11.23 -10.42
CA ARG A 36 -9.43 -11.08 -9.44
C ARG A 36 -9.98 -12.42 -8.95
N ASP A 37 -9.91 -13.48 -9.77
CA ASP A 37 -10.63 -14.73 -9.52
C ASP A 37 -9.79 -15.80 -8.79
N THR A 38 -8.49 -15.54 -8.49
CA THR A 38 -7.62 -16.51 -7.81
C THR A 38 -7.32 -16.20 -6.34
N ILE A 39 -7.82 -15.08 -5.79
CA ILE A 39 -7.74 -14.86 -4.35
C ILE A 39 -8.97 -15.50 -3.72
N THR A 40 -8.94 -16.82 -3.53
CA THR A 40 -9.83 -17.48 -2.56
C THR A 40 -9.68 -16.75 -1.22
N PRO A 41 -10.78 -16.36 -0.55
CA PRO A 41 -10.69 -15.73 0.76
C PRO A 41 -9.89 -16.65 1.69
N GLN A 42 -8.64 -16.30 1.94
CA GLN A 42 -7.81 -17.08 2.86
C GLN A 42 -8.43 -16.98 4.25
N THR A 43 -8.69 -18.10 4.87
CA THR A 43 -9.17 -18.19 6.25
C THR A 43 -8.07 -17.79 7.25
N SER A 44 -6.80 -17.79 6.82
CA SER A 44 -5.65 -17.38 7.64
C SER A 44 -4.57 -16.75 6.77
N TRP A 45 -3.94 -15.69 7.25
CA TRP A 45 -2.76 -15.08 6.64
C TRP A 45 -1.48 -15.73 7.17
N LYS A 46 -0.46 -15.81 6.32
CA LYS A 46 0.83 -16.39 6.68
C LYS A 46 1.62 -15.51 7.64
N TYR A 47 1.49 -14.21 7.50
CA TYR A 47 2.35 -13.23 8.16
C TYR A 47 1.64 -12.33 9.14
N PHE A 48 0.31 -12.32 9.19
CA PHE A 48 -0.45 -11.40 10.01
C PHE A 48 -1.55 -12.09 10.81
N ASN A 49 -1.79 -11.53 12.01
CA ASN A 49 -2.97 -11.82 12.81
C ASN A 49 -3.88 -10.58 12.83
N LEU A 50 -5.20 -10.78 12.84
CA LEU A 50 -6.16 -9.67 12.87
C LEU A 50 -5.96 -8.72 14.04
N SER A 51 -5.50 -9.22 15.19
CA SER A 51 -5.23 -8.42 16.38
C SER A 51 -4.16 -7.34 16.18
N GLU A 52 -3.25 -7.51 15.20
CA GLU A 52 -2.23 -6.50 14.89
C GLU A 52 -2.84 -5.21 14.32
N PHE A 53 -4.07 -5.29 13.81
CA PHE A 53 -4.77 -4.16 13.22
C PHE A 53 -5.81 -3.52 14.14
N ASN A 54 -5.91 -3.97 15.39
CA ASN A 54 -6.86 -3.45 16.35
C ASN A 54 -6.60 -1.99 16.70
N CYS A 55 -7.68 -1.25 16.94
CA CYS A 55 -7.58 0.09 17.50
C CYS A 55 -7.02 0.01 18.93
N PRO A 56 -5.92 0.72 19.25
CA PRO A 56 -5.27 0.57 20.55
C PRO A 56 -6.07 1.13 21.72
N CYS A 57 -7.08 1.96 21.49
CA CYS A 57 -7.87 2.57 22.57
C CYS A 57 -9.12 1.75 22.96
N CYS A 58 -9.64 0.92 22.09
CA CYS A 58 -10.89 0.18 22.33
C CYS A 58 -10.82 -1.28 21.89
N ALA A 59 -9.67 -1.75 21.41
CA ALA A 59 -9.47 -3.08 20.82
C ALA A 59 -10.42 -3.42 19.65
N GLY A 60 -11.26 -2.47 19.20
CA GLY A 60 -12.14 -2.66 18.05
C GLY A 60 -11.34 -2.88 16.77
N ASN A 61 -11.90 -3.65 15.86
CA ASN A 61 -11.29 -3.95 14.57
C ASN A 61 -12.35 -3.93 13.47
N ASN A 62 -12.06 -3.19 12.41
CA ASN A 62 -12.86 -3.18 11.19
C ASN A 62 -11.92 -3.15 9.96
N ILE A 63 -10.78 -3.82 10.08
CA ILE A 63 -9.80 -3.85 8.99
C ILE A 63 -10.34 -4.62 7.79
N SER A 64 -10.14 -4.09 6.60
CA SER A 64 -10.51 -4.75 5.33
C SER A 64 -9.67 -6.01 5.12
N ARG A 65 -10.32 -7.16 4.93
CA ARG A 65 -9.64 -8.40 4.58
C ARG A 65 -8.85 -8.26 3.29
N THR A 66 -9.40 -7.61 2.27
CA THR A 66 -8.71 -7.32 1.01
C THR A 66 -7.41 -6.54 1.22
N LEU A 67 -7.38 -5.60 2.17
CA LEU A 67 -6.14 -4.91 2.50
C LEU A 67 -5.13 -5.88 3.12
N VAL A 68 -5.57 -6.73 4.05
CA VAL A 68 -4.66 -7.68 4.71
C VAL A 68 -4.15 -8.73 3.72
N ASP A 69 -4.98 -9.23 2.81
CA ASP A 69 -4.58 -10.15 1.74
C ASP A 69 -3.45 -9.55 0.88
N ARG A 70 -3.61 -8.28 0.46
CA ARG A 70 -2.58 -7.57 -0.30
C ARG A 70 -1.30 -7.31 0.52
N LEU A 71 -1.43 -7.03 1.81
CA LEU A 71 -0.28 -6.85 2.70
C LEU A 71 0.48 -8.16 2.93
N ASP A 72 -0.23 -9.27 3.09
CA ASP A 72 0.38 -10.60 3.26
C ASP A 72 1.19 -10.98 2.02
N TYR A 73 0.61 -10.78 0.84
CA TYR A 73 1.30 -10.97 -0.44
C TYR A 73 2.47 -9.98 -0.62
N SER A 74 2.27 -8.70 -0.27
CA SER A 74 3.33 -7.69 -0.31
C SER A 74 4.51 -8.07 0.56
N ARG A 75 4.27 -8.53 1.80
CA ARG A 75 5.33 -8.99 2.71
C ARG A 75 6.05 -10.22 2.19
N GLN A 76 5.35 -11.12 1.51
CA GLN A 76 5.97 -12.27 0.84
C GLN A 76 6.95 -11.81 -0.25
N ILE A 77 6.54 -10.86 -1.11
CA ILE A 77 7.40 -10.28 -2.16
C ILE A 77 8.60 -9.56 -1.54
N ALA A 78 8.36 -8.75 -0.51
CA ALA A 78 9.40 -7.92 0.11
C ALA A 78 10.50 -8.74 0.80
N GLY A 79 10.19 -9.91 1.32
CA GLY A 79 11.11 -10.72 2.11
C GLY A 79 11.57 -10.07 3.42
N VAL A 80 10.94 -8.97 3.85
CA VAL A 80 11.27 -8.25 5.09
C VAL A 80 10.05 -8.16 6.01
N PRO A 81 10.24 -8.06 7.34
CA PRO A 81 9.12 -7.93 8.28
C PRO A 81 8.33 -6.63 8.07
N PHE A 82 6.99 -6.73 8.05
CA PHE A 82 6.10 -5.58 8.12
C PHE A 82 5.58 -5.47 9.56
N ARG A 83 6.09 -4.52 10.32
CA ARG A 83 5.60 -4.23 11.66
C ARG A 83 4.50 -3.18 11.56
N ILE A 84 3.27 -3.59 11.82
CA ILE A 84 2.12 -2.69 11.85
C ILE A 84 2.21 -1.81 13.10
N THR A 85 2.19 -0.50 12.91
CA THR A 85 2.17 0.49 14.00
C THR A 85 0.80 1.12 14.17
N SER A 86 -0.05 1.04 13.16
CA SER A 86 -1.45 1.46 13.21
C SER A 86 -2.25 0.73 12.13
N GLY A 87 -3.39 0.16 12.52
CA GLY A 87 -4.38 -0.43 11.62
C GLY A 87 -5.68 0.38 11.66
N TYR A 88 -6.80 -0.28 12.00
CA TYR A 88 -8.08 0.37 12.20
C TYR A 88 -8.01 1.41 13.34
N ARG A 89 -8.68 2.54 13.16
CA ARG A 89 -8.82 3.59 14.18
C ARG A 89 -10.30 3.91 14.38
N CYS A 90 -10.80 3.80 15.60
CA CYS A 90 -12.11 4.35 15.93
C CYS A 90 -12.08 5.89 15.86
N LYS A 91 -13.26 6.51 15.77
CA LYS A 91 -13.38 7.98 15.63
C LYS A 91 -12.66 8.75 16.76
N SER A 92 -12.83 8.31 18.02
CA SER A 92 -12.20 8.97 19.17
C SER A 92 -10.68 8.85 19.15
N HIS A 93 -10.13 7.67 18.79
CA HIS A 93 -8.70 7.49 18.65
C HIS A 93 -8.12 8.34 17.52
N ASN A 94 -8.76 8.33 16.35
CA ASN A 94 -8.32 9.14 15.21
C ASN A 94 -8.31 10.64 15.51
N ALA A 95 -9.29 11.13 16.24
CA ALA A 95 -9.40 12.54 16.61
C ALA A 95 -8.50 12.95 17.79
N SER A 96 -7.84 12.00 18.45
CA SER A 96 -7.00 12.31 19.61
C SER A 96 -5.80 13.18 19.21
N PRO A 97 -5.36 14.13 20.05
CA PRO A 97 -4.20 15.00 19.75
C PRO A 97 -2.91 14.24 19.45
N LYS A 98 -2.73 13.05 20.05
CA LYS A 98 -1.56 12.18 19.83
C LYS A 98 -1.52 11.58 18.43
N VAL A 99 -2.69 11.35 17.81
CA VAL A 99 -2.80 10.76 16.47
C VAL A 99 -2.86 11.84 15.40
N GLY A 100 -3.59 12.94 15.65
CA GLY A 100 -3.76 14.03 14.69
C GLY A 100 -4.38 13.59 13.37
N GLY A 101 -5.23 12.56 13.40
CA GLY A 101 -5.78 11.94 12.20
C GLY A 101 -6.76 12.86 11.47
N LYS A 102 -6.74 12.84 10.14
CA LYS A 102 -7.67 13.62 9.33
C LYS A 102 -9.10 13.07 9.46
N PRO A 103 -10.16 13.93 9.36
CA PRO A 103 -11.55 13.49 9.46
C PRO A 103 -11.97 12.44 8.41
N ARG A 104 -11.34 12.44 7.26
CA ARG A 104 -11.55 11.44 6.18
C ARG A 104 -10.40 10.45 6.06
N SER A 105 -9.82 10.05 7.19
CA SER A 105 -8.73 9.08 7.21
C SER A 105 -9.21 7.69 6.79
N ALA A 106 -8.47 7.03 5.89
CA ALA A 106 -8.76 5.66 5.48
C ALA A 106 -8.64 4.64 6.63
N HIS A 107 -7.94 4.97 7.71
CA HIS A 107 -7.91 4.16 8.93
C HIS A 107 -9.28 4.03 9.61
N LEU A 108 -10.15 5.05 9.50
CA LEU A 108 -11.50 5.03 10.06
C LEU A 108 -12.40 3.98 9.38
N ASP A 109 -12.18 3.76 8.09
CA ASP A 109 -12.92 2.79 7.29
C ASP A 109 -12.26 1.38 7.31
N GLY A 110 -11.12 1.23 8.00
CA GLY A 110 -10.33 0.00 7.98
C GLY A 110 -9.57 -0.25 6.69
N TYR A 111 -9.36 0.75 5.87
CA TYR A 111 -8.70 0.63 4.57
C TYR A 111 -7.22 1.07 4.58
N ALA A 112 -6.63 1.34 5.73
CA ALA A 112 -5.26 1.80 5.85
C ALA A 112 -4.48 1.13 6.97
N VAL A 113 -3.15 1.08 6.77
CA VAL A 113 -2.16 0.71 7.78
C VAL A 113 -0.97 1.63 7.73
N ASP A 114 -0.29 1.74 8.89
CA ASP A 114 1.04 2.35 8.99
C ASP A 114 2.04 1.23 9.32
N ILE A 115 3.08 1.08 8.47
CA ILE A 115 4.11 0.05 8.56
C ILE A 115 5.41 0.71 9.02
N LYS A 116 6.02 0.27 10.11
CA LYS A 116 7.29 0.81 10.60
C LYS A 116 8.41 0.62 9.57
N ALA A 117 9.05 1.71 9.19
CA ALA A 117 10.19 1.72 8.27
C ALA A 117 11.06 2.95 8.52
N SER A 118 12.31 2.76 8.94
CA SER A 118 13.21 3.86 9.30
C SER A 118 14.36 4.04 8.31
N SER A 119 14.83 2.99 7.64
CA SER A 119 15.90 3.09 6.63
C SER A 119 15.35 3.27 5.23
N GLY A 120 16.10 3.97 4.37
CA GLY A 120 15.75 4.18 2.97
C GLY A 120 15.62 2.87 2.18
N ALA A 121 16.54 1.92 2.40
CA ALA A 121 16.52 0.62 1.75
C ALA A 121 15.25 -0.17 2.09
N ILE A 122 14.89 -0.27 3.40
CA ILE A 122 13.67 -0.96 3.84
C ILE A 122 12.42 -0.27 3.27
N LYS A 123 12.39 1.08 3.27
CA LYS A 123 11.27 1.82 2.67
C LYS A 123 11.11 1.51 1.19
N SER A 124 12.20 1.53 0.43
CA SER A 124 12.19 1.20 -1.01
C SER A 124 11.63 -0.20 -1.26
N THR A 125 12.11 -1.20 -0.53
CA THR A 125 11.63 -2.59 -0.63
C THR A 125 10.14 -2.70 -0.32
N ILE A 126 9.68 -2.09 0.78
CA ILE A 126 8.26 -2.11 1.16
C ILE A 126 7.41 -1.41 0.11
N VAL A 127 7.78 -0.20 -0.34
CA VAL A 127 7.01 0.56 -1.34
C VAL A 127 6.88 -0.23 -2.65
N ALA A 128 7.98 -0.79 -3.16
CA ALA A 128 7.97 -1.60 -4.38
C ALA A 128 7.01 -2.80 -4.25
N SER A 129 7.05 -3.52 -3.12
CA SER A 129 6.19 -4.67 -2.88
C SER A 129 4.70 -4.28 -2.69
N LEU A 130 4.41 -3.11 -2.08
CA LEU A 130 3.04 -2.58 -1.98
C LEU A 130 2.46 -2.31 -3.37
N PHE A 131 3.21 -1.67 -4.26
CA PHE A 131 2.76 -1.45 -5.64
C PHE A 131 2.55 -2.77 -6.39
N ALA A 132 3.45 -3.73 -6.25
CA ALA A 132 3.33 -5.05 -6.87
C ALA A 132 2.10 -5.83 -6.37
N SER A 133 1.66 -5.61 -5.13
CA SER A 133 0.44 -6.20 -4.55
C SER A 133 -0.85 -5.42 -4.90
N GLY A 134 -0.75 -4.35 -5.69
CA GLY A 134 -1.88 -3.51 -6.08
C GLY A 134 -2.30 -2.46 -5.05
N ILE A 135 -1.49 -2.20 -4.02
CA ILE A 135 -1.70 -1.07 -3.10
C ILE A 135 -1.01 0.15 -3.70
N LYS A 136 -1.79 1.04 -4.32
CA LYS A 136 -1.29 2.19 -5.10
C LYS A 136 -1.49 3.55 -4.41
N ARG A 137 -1.91 3.56 -3.15
CA ARG A 137 -1.93 4.76 -2.31
C ARG A 137 -0.91 4.59 -1.18
N VAL A 138 0.21 5.31 -1.28
CA VAL A 138 1.35 5.13 -0.39
C VAL A 138 1.89 6.49 0.07
N GLY A 139 2.01 6.67 1.37
CA GLY A 139 2.66 7.83 2.01
C GLY A 139 3.99 7.43 2.64
N ILE A 140 5.06 8.15 2.32
CA ILE A 140 6.40 7.89 2.85
C ILE A 140 6.71 8.93 3.93
N TYR A 141 6.80 8.49 5.18
CA TYR A 141 7.11 9.32 6.33
C TYR A 141 8.50 9.00 6.91
N LYS A 142 9.00 9.83 7.81
CA LYS A 142 10.33 9.66 8.40
C LYS A 142 10.53 8.28 9.02
N THR A 143 9.53 7.73 9.72
CA THR A 143 9.66 6.49 10.51
C THR A 143 8.72 5.37 10.10
N PHE A 144 7.81 5.63 9.16
CA PHE A 144 6.82 4.65 8.70
C PHE A 144 6.39 4.89 7.24
N ILE A 145 5.71 3.93 6.69
CA ILE A 145 5.01 4.00 5.41
C ILE A 145 3.53 3.84 5.70
N HIS A 146 2.72 4.79 5.22
CA HIS A 146 1.28 4.65 5.14
C HIS A 146 0.91 3.91 3.86
N ALA A 147 0.02 2.93 3.96
CA ALA A 147 -0.51 2.20 2.80
C ALA A 147 -2.02 2.08 2.90
N ASP A 148 -2.76 2.42 1.84
CA ASP A 148 -4.21 2.31 1.84
C ASP A 148 -4.81 1.89 0.49
N ILE A 149 -6.03 1.35 0.56
CA ILE A 149 -6.85 0.92 -0.59
C ILE A 149 -8.16 1.71 -0.70
N SER A 150 -8.21 2.90 -0.11
CA SER A 150 -9.43 3.71 -0.11
C SER A 150 -9.83 4.12 -1.53
N THR A 151 -11.08 3.86 -1.89
CA THR A 151 -11.69 4.31 -3.15
C THR A 151 -12.35 5.68 -3.03
N LYS A 152 -12.43 6.22 -1.80
CA LYS A 152 -13.03 7.54 -1.51
C LYS A 152 -12.03 8.68 -1.63
N LEU A 153 -10.76 8.38 -1.82
CA LEU A 153 -9.65 9.33 -1.90
C LEU A 153 -8.99 9.24 -3.28
N PRO A 154 -8.25 10.29 -3.74
CA PRO A 154 -7.56 10.26 -5.03
C PRO A 154 -6.67 9.02 -5.18
N TYR A 155 -6.79 8.34 -6.33
CA TYR A 155 -6.13 7.06 -6.60
C TYR A 155 -5.67 6.96 -8.06
N PRO A 156 -4.47 6.51 -8.39
CA PRO A 156 -3.36 6.20 -7.46
C PRO A 156 -2.75 7.46 -6.84
N MET A 157 -1.99 7.34 -5.74
CA MET A 157 -1.29 8.46 -5.13
C MET A 157 -0.05 8.02 -4.35
N LEU A 158 1.05 8.75 -4.55
CA LEU A 158 2.27 8.67 -3.75
C LEU A 158 2.56 10.06 -3.17
N TRP A 159 2.89 10.13 -1.87
CA TRP A 159 3.26 11.38 -1.21
C TRP A 159 4.33 11.17 -0.14
N THR A 160 4.95 12.27 0.28
CA THR A 160 5.88 12.33 1.42
C THR A 160 5.32 13.24 2.49
N GLY A 161 5.65 12.97 3.77
CA GLY A 161 5.26 13.76 4.94
C GLY A 161 6.38 13.85 5.96
#